data_c9f6282385e12b5cadff7ca1e3e52d20
#
_entry.id   c9f6282385e12b5cadff7ca1e3e52d20
#
_cell.length_a   1.000
_cell.length_b   1.000
_cell.length_c   1.000
_cell.angle_alpha   90.00
_cell.angle_beta   90.00
_cell.angle_gamma   90.00
#
_symmetry.space_group_name_H-M   'P 1'
#
loop_
_entity.id
_entity.type
_entity.pdbx_description
1 polymer ?
#
loop_
_entity_poly.entity_id
_entity_poly.type
_entity_poly.pdbx_seq_one_letter_code
_entity_poly.pdbx_strand_id
1 'polypeptide(L)'
;MVVCGFPGVGKTYAVKHWNHPDYKIYDSDSSDFSWIDKNDHSKGRNPDFPMNYIEHIKSLDNDKSFVLVSSHKDVRDALRKASIDYFIVYPWLQVCNKDAYLRDRIAQRDTGINSDSFVKLLSDNWTNWIKEIDAEAMSPMFRFKLDNRTTLHEVLDVLVKNNGHKYFGRL
;
A
#
# COMPACT_ATOMS: atom_id res chain seq x y z
N MET A 1 -10.86 6.85 1.72
CA MET A 1 -9.61 7.18 0.98
C MET A 1 -8.76 5.94 0.83
N VAL A 2 -8.39 5.59 -0.40
CA VAL A 2 -7.53 4.43 -0.69
C VAL A 2 -6.06 4.83 -0.62
N VAL A 3 -5.23 4.03 0.04
CA VAL A 3 -3.79 4.27 0.20
C VAL A 3 -3.01 3.03 -0.19
N CYS A 4 -2.35 3.08 -1.34
CA CYS A 4 -1.45 2.05 -1.82
C CYS A 4 -0.11 2.13 -1.08
N GLY A 5 0.23 1.10 -0.34
CA GLY A 5 1.47 1.08 0.46
C GLY A 5 2.51 0.10 -0.08
N PHE A 6 3.70 0.59 -0.39
CA PHE A 6 4.85 -0.25 -0.72
C PHE A 6 5.16 -1.24 0.43
N PRO A 7 5.71 -2.42 0.17
CA PRO A 7 6.12 -3.34 1.24
C PRO A 7 7.01 -2.66 2.28
N GLY A 8 6.67 -2.80 3.56
CA GLY A 8 7.45 -2.21 4.67
C GLY A 8 7.15 -0.76 5.03
N VAL A 9 6.22 -0.06 4.36
CA VAL A 9 5.84 1.32 4.75
C VAL A 9 5.12 1.40 6.11
N GLY A 10 4.71 0.26 6.68
CA GLY A 10 4.11 0.19 8.01
C GLY A 10 2.58 0.10 8.03
N LYS A 11 1.95 -0.55 7.04
CA LYS A 11 0.48 -0.75 7.04
C LYS A 11 -0.02 -1.39 8.33
N THR A 12 0.49 -2.56 8.69
CA THR A 12 0.11 -3.27 9.91
C THR A 12 0.41 -2.47 11.19
N TYR A 13 1.52 -1.72 11.20
CA TYR A 13 1.84 -0.81 12.30
C TYR A 13 0.79 0.30 12.42
N ALA A 14 0.46 0.95 11.30
CA ALA A 14 -0.54 2.01 11.26
C ALA A 14 -1.88 1.50 11.80
N VAL A 15 -2.37 0.33 11.36
CA VAL A 15 -3.63 -0.25 11.85
C VAL A 15 -3.62 -0.49 13.36
N LYS A 16 -2.52 -1.03 13.89
CA LYS A 16 -2.40 -1.34 15.32
C LYS A 16 -2.35 -0.11 16.23
N HIS A 17 -1.81 1.00 15.72
CA HIS A 17 -1.55 2.21 16.51
C HIS A 17 -2.46 3.38 16.14
N TRP A 18 -3.37 3.18 15.17
CA TRP A 18 -4.32 4.21 14.76
C TRP A 18 -5.34 4.48 15.86
N ASN A 19 -5.39 5.70 16.31
CA ASN A 19 -6.32 6.13 17.34
C ASN A 19 -6.89 7.52 17.02
N HIS A 20 -7.61 7.61 15.88
CA HIS A 20 -8.27 8.84 15.50
C HIS A 20 -9.78 8.70 15.69
N PRO A 21 -10.46 9.64 16.40
CA PRO A 21 -11.88 9.49 16.77
C PRO A 21 -12.82 9.47 15.55
N ASP A 22 -12.46 10.19 14.48
CA ASP A 22 -13.33 10.37 13.31
C ASP A 22 -12.96 9.50 12.11
N TYR A 23 -11.78 8.88 12.10
CA TYR A 23 -11.29 8.10 10.95
C TYR A 23 -11.04 6.65 11.31
N LYS A 24 -11.63 5.74 10.55
CA LYS A 24 -11.34 4.30 10.61
C LYS A 24 -10.21 3.95 9.67
N ILE A 25 -9.51 2.87 9.96
CA ILE A 25 -8.48 2.31 9.10
C ILE A 25 -8.75 0.83 8.86
N TYR A 26 -8.62 0.40 7.62
CA TYR A 26 -8.79 -0.98 7.19
C TYR A 26 -7.50 -1.44 6.51
N ASP A 27 -6.90 -2.53 6.99
CA ASP A 27 -5.82 -3.22 6.26
C ASP A 27 -6.46 -4.25 5.34
N SER A 28 -6.27 -4.08 4.05
CA SER A 28 -6.79 -4.97 3.03
C SER A 28 -5.63 -5.64 2.32
N ASP A 29 -5.37 -6.91 2.66
CA ASP A 29 -4.29 -7.68 2.02
C ASP A 29 -4.80 -8.28 0.71
N SER A 30 -4.12 -7.94 -0.40
CA SER A 30 -4.44 -8.48 -1.71
C SER A 30 -4.26 -10.00 -1.81
N SER A 31 -3.49 -10.63 -0.92
CA SER A 31 -3.32 -12.08 -0.89
C SER A 31 -4.61 -12.84 -0.60
N ASP A 32 -5.53 -12.24 0.17
CA ASP A 32 -6.85 -12.80 0.45
C ASP A 32 -7.76 -12.89 -0.80
N PHE A 33 -7.42 -12.19 -1.85
CA PHE A 33 -8.20 -12.09 -3.09
C PHE A 33 -7.48 -12.66 -4.30
N SER A 34 -6.15 -12.68 -4.30
CA SER A 34 -5.33 -13.01 -5.45
C SER A 34 -5.11 -14.52 -5.66
N TRP A 35 -5.49 -15.35 -4.69
CA TRP A 35 -5.38 -16.80 -4.75
C TRP A 35 -6.76 -17.44 -4.61
N ILE A 36 -6.96 -18.62 -5.24
CA ILE A 36 -8.18 -19.42 -5.04
C ILE A 36 -8.26 -19.87 -3.57
N ASP A 37 -7.11 -20.21 -2.99
CA ASP A 37 -6.97 -20.51 -1.56
C ASP A 37 -5.68 -19.85 -1.07
N LYS A 38 -5.80 -18.89 -0.13
CA LYS A 38 -4.63 -18.17 0.39
C LYS A 38 -3.64 -19.04 1.17
N ASN A 39 -4.10 -20.19 1.66
CA ASN A 39 -3.28 -21.16 2.43
C ASN A 39 -2.70 -22.25 1.54
N ASP A 40 -3.18 -22.38 0.30
CA ASP A 40 -2.73 -23.37 -0.66
C ASP A 40 -2.58 -22.79 -2.06
N HIS A 41 -1.42 -22.18 -2.31
CA HIS A 41 -1.10 -21.55 -3.60
C HIS A 41 -1.01 -22.54 -4.77
N SER A 42 -0.97 -23.87 -4.51
CA SER A 42 -0.97 -24.88 -5.57
C SER A 42 -2.28 -24.91 -6.36
N LYS A 43 -3.37 -24.40 -5.77
CA LYS A 43 -4.67 -24.22 -6.44
C LYS A 43 -4.69 -23.09 -7.49
N GLY A 44 -3.64 -22.29 -7.54
CA GLY A 44 -3.45 -21.25 -8.54
C GLY A 44 -4.04 -19.88 -8.18
N ARG A 45 -3.90 -18.97 -9.13
CA ARG A 45 -4.41 -17.60 -9.02
C ARG A 45 -5.93 -17.55 -9.16
N ASN A 46 -6.56 -16.66 -8.40
CA ASN A 46 -7.99 -16.38 -8.55
C ASN A 46 -8.23 -15.65 -9.88
N PRO A 47 -9.06 -16.20 -10.79
CA PRO A 47 -9.33 -15.59 -12.10
C PRO A 47 -10.05 -14.24 -11.99
N ASP A 48 -10.80 -14.00 -10.90
CA ASP A 48 -11.52 -12.74 -10.67
C ASP A 48 -10.63 -11.62 -10.12
N PHE A 49 -9.37 -11.94 -9.74
CA PHE A 49 -8.42 -10.91 -9.32
C PHE A 49 -7.91 -10.11 -10.54
N PRO A 50 -7.83 -8.77 -10.46
CA PRO A 50 -8.00 -7.93 -9.27
C PRO A 50 -9.42 -7.37 -9.06
N MET A 51 -10.42 -7.71 -9.86
CA MET A 51 -11.75 -7.10 -9.79
C MET A 51 -12.51 -7.41 -8.50
N ASN A 52 -12.44 -8.64 -8.00
CA ASN A 52 -12.99 -9.02 -6.70
C ASN A 52 -12.41 -8.17 -5.56
N TYR A 53 -11.12 -7.85 -5.66
CA TYR A 53 -10.43 -6.99 -4.68
C TYR A 53 -10.90 -5.53 -4.78
N ILE A 54 -11.12 -5.02 -5.99
CA ILE A 54 -11.64 -3.66 -6.20
C ILE A 54 -13.05 -3.51 -5.61
N GLU A 55 -13.92 -4.49 -5.77
CA GLU A 55 -15.26 -4.47 -5.17
C GLU A 55 -15.19 -4.48 -3.63
N HIS A 56 -14.27 -5.25 -3.06
CA HIS A 56 -14.03 -5.22 -1.62
C HIS A 56 -13.54 -3.85 -1.16
N ILE A 57 -12.57 -3.24 -1.86
CA ILE A 57 -12.08 -1.89 -1.54
C ILE A 57 -13.23 -0.88 -1.56
N LYS A 58 -14.08 -0.90 -2.58
CA LYS A 58 -15.25 -0.01 -2.68
C LYS A 58 -16.20 -0.16 -1.49
N SER A 59 -16.38 -1.38 -0.98
CA SER A 59 -17.24 -1.62 0.17
C SER A 59 -16.74 -1.02 1.47
N LEU A 60 -15.43 -0.79 1.59
CA LEU A 60 -14.76 -0.21 2.76
C LEU A 60 -14.51 1.29 2.63
N ASP A 61 -14.43 1.80 1.38
CA ASP A 61 -14.07 3.19 1.14
C ASP A 61 -15.26 4.12 1.43
N ASN A 62 -15.03 5.09 2.30
CA ASN A 62 -15.97 6.14 2.63
C ASN A 62 -15.22 7.38 3.11
N ASP A 63 -15.95 8.47 3.33
CA ASP A 63 -15.39 9.78 3.67
C ASP A 63 -14.55 9.82 4.95
N LYS A 64 -14.72 8.84 5.82
CA LYS A 64 -14.04 8.77 7.12
C LYS A 64 -13.27 7.47 7.30
N SER A 65 -12.78 6.90 6.21
CA SER A 65 -11.95 5.70 6.24
C SER A 65 -10.68 5.82 5.42
N PHE A 66 -9.64 5.14 5.90
CA PHE A 66 -8.47 4.77 5.12
C PHE A 66 -8.54 3.29 4.79
N VAL A 67 -8.48 2.95 3.52
CA VAL A 67 -8.35 1.57 3.05
C VAL A 67 -6.91 1.36 2.58
N LEU A 68 -6.13 0.66 3.37
CA LEU A 68 -4.73 0.36 3.06
C LEU A 68 -4.64 -0.84 2.15
N VAL A 69 -4.07 -0.65 0.98
CA VAL A 69 -3.98 -1.68 -0.04
C VAL A 69 -2.53 -1.93 -0.47
N SER A 70 -2.31 -3.03 -1.16
CA SER A 70 -1.04 -3.36 -1.77
C SER A 70 -0.67 -2.37 -2.89
N SER A 71 0.62 -2.09 -3.06
CA SER A 71 1.14 -1.28 -4.17
C SER A 71 1.46 -2.09 -5.43
N HIS A 72 0.92 -3.31 -5.59
CA HIS A 72 1.11 -4.10 -6.81
C HIS A 72 0.55 -3.37 -8.03
N LYS A 73 1.24 -3.50 -9.17
CA LYS A 73 0.85 -2.83 -10.42
C LYS A 73 -0.57 -3.19 -10.84
N ASP A 74 -0.93 -4.47 -10.78
CA ASP A 74 -2.27 -4.94 -11.16
C ASP A 74 -3.37 -4.27 -10.33
N VAL A 75 -3.14 -4.05 -9.03
CA VAL A 75 -4.07 -3.36 -8.13
C VAL A 75 -4.19 -1.88 -8.53
N ARG A 76 -3.05 -1.20 -8.73
CA ARG A 76 -3.06 0.21 -9.13
C ARG A 76 -3.73 0.44 -10.49
N ASP A 77 -3.45 -0.45 -11.47
CA ASP A 77 -4.10 -0.43 -12.78
C ASP A 77 -5.62 -0.63 -12.67
N ALA A 78 -6.05 -1.55 -11.80
CA ALA A 78 -7.47 -1.81 -11.58
C ALA A 78 -8.18 -0.65 -10.85
N LEU A 79 -7.52 0.00 -9.88
CA LEU A 79 -8.04 1.20 -9.24
C LEU A 79 -8.26 2.31 -10.27
N ARG A 80 -7.28 2.57 -11.15
CA ARG A 80 -7.41 3.57 -12.22
C ARG A 80 -8.55 3.24 -13.19
N LYS A 81 -8.66 1.97 -13.62
CA LYS A 81 -9.76 1.53 -14.49
C LYS A 81 -11.13 1.69 -13.83
N ALA A 82 -11.21 1.53 -12.52
CA ALA A 82 -12.43 1.72 -11.74
C ALA A 82 -12.70 3.20 -11.38
N SER A 83 -11.85 4.14 -11.84
CA SER A 83 -11.90 5.57 -11.49
C SER A 83 -11.87 5.82 -9.98
N ILE A 84 -11.09 5.01 -9.26
CA ILE A 84 -10.87 5.17 -7.83
C ILE A 84 -9.54 5.91 -7.64
N ASP A 85 -9.63 7.11 -7.06
CA ASP A 85 -8.45 7.88 -6.68
C ASP A 85 -7.75 7.24 -5.48
N TYR A 86 -6.42 7.25 -5.50
CA TYR A 86 -5.63 6.70 -4.41
C TYR A 86 -4.36 7.49 -4.15
N PHE A 87 -3.92 7.50 -2.92
CA PHE A 87 -2.57 7.92 -2.54
C PHE A 87 -1.62 6.73 -2.67
N ILE A 88 -0.35 7.01 -2.98
CA ILE A 88 0.68 5.99 -2.97
C ILE A 88 1.83 6.41 -2.05
N VAL A 89 2.23 5.48 -1.17
CA VAL A 89 3.28 5.67 -0.18
C VAL A 89 4.40 4.65 -0.44
N TYR A 90 5.61 5.14 -0.69
CA TYR A 90 6.74 4.32 -1.12
C TYR A 90 8.09 4.96 -0.76
N PRO A 91 9.19 4.18 -0.72
CA PRO A 91 10.52 4.72 -0.42
C PRO A 91 11.01 5.70 -1.49
N TRP A 92 11.67 6.76 -1.06
CA TRP A 92 12.33 7.72 -1.94
C TRP A 92 13.73 7.23 -2.30
N LEU A 93 13.97 6.81 -3.54
CA LEU A 93 15.22 6.19 -4.00
C LEU A 93 16.48 7.01 -3.70
N GLN A 94 16.38 8.35 -3.74
CA GLN A 94 17.52 9.24 -3.54
C GLN A 94 17.89 9.43 -2.07
N VAL A 95 16.99 9.12 -1.14
CA VAL A 95 17.14 9.42 0.28
C VAL A 95 17.06 8.16 1.13
N CYS A 96 16.21 7.20 0.74
CA CYS A 96 16.01 5.98 1.49
C CYS A 96 17.17 5.00 1.27
N ASN A 97 17.86 4.64 2.36
CA ASN A 97 18.85 3.58 2.33
C ASN A 97 18.16 2.21 2.25
N LYS A 98 18.35 1.52 1.13
CA LYS A 98 17.73 0.21 0.85
C LYS A 98 18.04 -0.83 1.92
N ASP A 99 19.32 -0.98 2.29
CA ASP A 99 19.75 -2.04 3.20
C ASP A 99 19.19 -1.83 4.62
N ALA A 100 19.19 -0.57 5.09
CA ALA A 100 18.56 -0.22 6.35
C ALA A 100 17.05 -0.49 6.31
N TYR A 101 16.37 -0.11 5.22
CA TYR A 101 14.95 -0.36 5.05
C TYR A 101 14.60 -1.85 5.07
N LEU A 102 15.35 -2.67 4.33
CA LEU A 102 15.14 -4.12 4.29
C LEU A 102 15.36 -4.76 5.65
N ARG A 103 16.45 -4.39 6.34
CA ARG A 103 16.78 -4.91 7.66
C ARG A 103 15.74 -4.52 8.71
N ASP A 104 15.37 -3.23 8.75
CA ASP A 104 14.62 -2.68 9.88
C ASP A 104 13.10 -2.81 9.69
N ARG A 105 12.63 -2.91 8.44
CA ARG A 105 11.18 -2.90 8.13
C ARG A 105 10.67 -4.20 7.52
N ILE A 106 11.53 -5.02 6.95
CA ILE A 106 11.11 -6.25 6.24
C ILE A 106 11.59 -7.50 6.98
N ALA A 107 12.87 -7.60 7.30
CA ALA A 107 13.44 -8.81 7.92
C ALA A 107 12.86 -9.11 9.31
N GLN A 108 12.37 -8.08 10.01
CA GLN A 108 11.77 -8.22 11.35
C GLN A 108 10.25 -8.52 11.32
N ARG A 109 9.66 -8.73 10.13
CA ARG A 109 8.23 -9.05 10.05
C ARG A 109 7.97 -10.47 10.52
N ASP A 110 7.13 -10.58 11.52
CA ASP A 110 6.57 -11.86 11.98
C ASP A 110 5.39 -12.26 11.06
N THR A 111 5.71 -12.76 9.87
CA THR A 111 4.68 -13.06 8.85
C THR A 111 4.50 -14.55 8.59
N GLY A 112 5.26 -15.43 9.25
CA GLY A 112 5.24 -16.88 8.95
C GLY A 112 5.67 -17.27 7.53
N ILE A 113 5.86 -16.28 6.64
CA ILE A 113 6.44 -16.45 5.31
C ILE A 113 7.96 -16.45 5.48
N ASN A 114 8.65 -17.27 4.71
CA ASN A 114 10.12 -17.26 4.67
C ASN A 114 10.61 -15.82 4.39
N SER A 115 10.98 -15.15 5.47
CA SER A 115 11.36 -13.71 5.43
C SER A 115 12.52 -13.46 4.47
N ASP A 116 13.46 -14.42 4.37
CA ASP A 116 14.65 -14.30 3.53
C ASP A 116 14.30 -14.31 2.04
N SER A 117 13.37 -15.16 1.61
CA SER A 117 12.89 -15.19 0.23
C SER A 117 12.19 -13.88 -0.14
N PHE A 118 11.40 -13.32 0.77
CA PHE A 118 10.71 -12.05 0.53
C PHE A 118 11.68 -10.86 0.55
N VAL A 119 12.64 -10.84 1.48
CA VAL A 119 13.72 -9.84 1.53
C VAL A 119 14.50 -9.86 0.22
N LYS A 120 14.88 -11.07 -0.27
CA LYS A 120 15.59 -11.22 -1.54
C LYS A 120 14.75 -10.71 -2.71
N LEU A 121 13.49 -11.13 -2.83
CA LEU A 121 12.59 -10.69 -3.90
C LEU A 121 12.47 -9.16 -3.93
N LEU A 122 12.26 -8.54 -2.78
CA LEU A 122 12.13 -7.10 -2.67
C LEU A 122 13.45 -6.40 -2.99
N SER A 123 14.57 -6.94 -2.52
CA SER A 123 15.91 -6.40 -2.82
C SER A 123 16.23 -6.42 -4.32
N ASP A 124 15.93 -7.53 -4.99
CA ASP A 124 16.18 -7.71 -6.42
C ASP A 124 15.31 -6.76 -7.28
N ASN A 125 14.10 -6.45 -6.82
CA ASN A 125 13.15 -5.61 -7.55
C ASN A 125 13.03 -4.17 -7.03
N TRP A 126 13.76 -3.79 -5.99
CA TRP A 126 13.67 -2.51 -5.29
C TRP A 126 13.59 -1.31 -6.23
N THR A 127 14.63 -1.13 -7.02
CA THR A 127 14.76 0.02 -7.91
C THR A 127 13.71 0.01 -9.02
N ASN A 128 13.43 -1.17 -9.59
CA ASN A 128 12.49 -1.31 -10.69
C ASN A 128 11.06 -1.00 -10.26
N TRP A 129 10.61 -1.53 -9.13
CA TRP A 129 9.26 -1.27 -8.61
C TRP A 129 9.06 0.20 -8.23
N ILE A 130 10.07 0.85 -7.61
CA ILE A 130 9.96 2.26 -7.26
C ILE A 130 9.96 3.13 -8.52
N LYS A 131 10.80 2.84 -9.52
CA LYS A 131 10.80 3.56 -10.80
C LYS A 131 9.48 3.37 -11.57
N GLU A 132 8.89 2.18 -11.50
CA GLU A 132 7.58 1.92 -12.08
C GLU A 132 6.50 2.82 -11.47
N ILE A 133 6.49 2.93 -10.14
CA ILE A 133 5.58 3.84 -9.43
C ILE A 133 5.86 5.31 -9.82
N ASP A 134 7.12 5.71 -9.88
CA ASP A 134 7.50 7.09 -10.26
C ASP A 134 7.10 7.44 -11.71
N ALA A 135 7.05 6.46 -12.59
CA ALA A 135 6.69 6.65 -14.01
C ALA A 135 5.17 6.73 -14.27
N GLU A 136 4.33 6.44 -13.28
CA GLU A 136 2.89 6.50 -13.47
C GLU A 136 2.40 7.94 -13.71
N ALA A 137 1.41 8.08 -14.58
CA ALA A 137 0.73 9.36 -14.83
C ALA A 137 -0.21 9.70 -13.66
N MET A 138 0.35 10.23 -12.59
CA MET A 138 -0.35 10.59 -11.35
C MET A 138 0.15 11.94 -10.87
N SER A 139 -0.76 12.77 -10.36
CA SER A 139 -0.37 14.04 -9.74
C SER A 139 0.60 13.83 -8.57
N PRO A 140 1.66 14.66 -8.46
CA PRO A 140 2.60 14.58 -7.33
C PRO A 140 1.94 14.68 -5.95
N MET A 141 0.80 15.34 -5.84
CA MET A 141 0.07 15.50 -4.57
C MET A 141 -0.46 14.17 -3.99
N PHE A 142 -0.59 13.15 -4.81
CA PHE A 142 -1.03 11.81 -4.37
C PHE A 142 0.15 10.89 -4.04
N ARG A 143 1.39 11.38 -4.10
CA ARG A 143 2.62 10.61 -3.87
C ARG A 143 3.31 11.03 -2.60
N PHE A 144 3.51 10.07 -1.70
CA PHE A 144 4.29 10.26 -0.48
C PHE A 144 5.57 9.42 -0.55
N LYS A 145 6.69 10.10 -0.73
CA LYS A 145 8.03 9.49 -0.75
C LYS A 145 8.61 9.49 0.65
N LEU A 146 8.90 8.29 1.17
CA LEU A 146 9.41 8.11 2.52
C LEU A 146 10.94 7.99 2.55
N ASP A 147 11.54 8.57 3.55
CA ASP A 147 12.88 8.23 4.00
C ASP A 147 12.87 6.98 4.91
N ASN A 148 14.01 6.64 5.54
CA ASN A 148 14.08 5.49 6.44
C ASN A 148 13.36 5.70 7.78
N ARG A 149 12.99 6.93 8.15
CA ARG A 149 12.38 7.28 9.44
C ARG A 149 10.87 7.43 9.35
N THR A 150 10.41 8.11 8.33
CA THR A 150 8.99 8.42 8.12
C THR A 150 8.18 7.14 7.88
N THR A 151 7.04 7.03 8.53
CA THR A 151 6.12 5.88 8.46
C THR A 151 4.82 6.23 7.76
N LEU A 152 4.08 5.21 7.33
CA LEU A 152 2.73 5.40 6.80
C LEU A 152 1.81 6.09 7.81
N HIS A 153 1.95 5.79 9.10
CA HIS A 153 1.12 6.41 10.16
C HIS A 153 1.22 7.94 10.13
N GLU A 154 2.45 8.47 10.02
CA GLU A 154 2.68 9.93 9.94
C GLU A 154 2.08 10.53 8.65
N VAL A 155 2.10 9.79 7.54
CA VAL A 155 1.43 10.22 6.30
C VAL A 155 -0.08 10.32 6.49
N LEU A 156 -0.69 9.33 7.15
CA LEU A 156 -2.14 9.35 7.43
C LEU A 156 -2.52 10.53 8.34
N ASP A 157 -1.71 10.86 9.34
CA ASP A 157 -1.90 12.04 10.19
C ASP A 157 -1.86 13.34 9.38
N VAL A 158 -0.95 13.44 8.42
CA VAL A 158 -0.88 14.60 7.51
C VAL A 158 -2.14 14.68 6.64
N LEU A 159 -2.61 13.56 6.10
CA LEU A 159 -3.83 13.51 5.29
C LEU A 159 -5.06 13.94 6.08
N VAL A 160 -5.19 13.52 7.34
CA VAL A 160 -6.28 13.96 8.21
C VAL A 160 -6.20 15.46 8.49
N LYS A 161 -5.05 15.97 8.92
CA LYS A 161 -4.85 17.38 9.26
C LYS A 161 -5.13 18.33 8.10
N ASN A 162 -4.81 17.89 6.87
CA ASN A 162 -5.04 18.68 5.66
C ASN A 162 -6.44 18.46 5.07
N ASN A 163 -7.37 17.84 5.80
CA ASN A 163 -8.70 17.46 5.32
C ASN A 163 -8.58 16.74 3.96
N GLY A 164 -8.01 15.55 3.96
CA GLY A 164 -7.68 14.75 2.76
C GLY A 164 -8.75 14.72 1.67
N HIS A 165 -10.03 14.91 2.04
CA HIS A 165 -11.15 15.03 1.12
C HIS A 165 -11.10 16.27 0.19
N LYS A 166 -10.38 17.35 0.57
CA LYS A 166 -10.22 18.50 -0.31
C LYS A 166 -9.35 18.22 -1.53
N TYR A 167 -8.56 17.13 -1.49
CA TYR A 167 -7.74 16.73 -2.62
C TYR A 167 -8.55 16.00 -3.71
N PHE A 168 -9.64 15.31 -3.33
CA PHE A 168 -10.49 14.56 -4.26
C PHE A 168 -11.65 15.36 -4.84
N GLY A 169 -11.96 16.54 -4.33
CA GLY A 169 -13.14 17.34 -4.70
C GLY A 169 -12.89 18.45 -5.71
N ARG A 170 -11.75 18.51 -6.37
CA ARG A 170 -11.40 19.56 -7.34
C ARG A 170 -10.68 19.00 -8.58
N LEU A 171 -11.31 18.08 -9.26
CA LEU A 171 -11.01 17.80 -10.67
C LEU A 171 -12.29 17.93 -11.49
#